data_5e2a4e4ce68e36822685b7f04c304442
#
_entry.id   5e2a4e4ce68e36822685b7f04c304442
#
_cell.length_a   1.000
_cell.length_b   1.000
_cell.length_c   1.000
_cell.angle_alpha   90.00
_cell.angle_beta   90.00
_cell.angle_gamma   90.00
#
_symmetry.space_group_name_H-M   'P 1'
#
loop_
_entity.id
_entity.type
_entity.pdbx_description
1 polymer ?
#
loop_
_entity_poly.entity_id
_entity_poly.type
_entity_poly.pdbx_seq_one_letter_code
_entity_poly.pdbx_strand_id
1 'polypeptide(L)'
;IKIISLDEGIVPFKMWDFQEELIEKFHEHRFNIAKLPRQTGKSTTCVSYLLHYALFNDNVNIGILANKLSTARDLLGRLQLAYEQLPLWLQQGIVVYNKGSMELENGSKILAASTSASAVRGMSFNIIFLDEFAFVPNHIAEAFFSSVYPTITSGKTTKVIMVSTPCGMTVSYTHLRAHETCPY
;
A
#
# COMPACT_ATOMS: atom_id res chain seq x y z
N ILE A 1 -14.78 -2.45 -9.42
CA ILE A 1 -14.61 -1.53 -8.26
C ILE A 1 -15.24 -0.19 -8.62
N LYS A 2 -15.89 0.44 -7.65
CA LYS A 2 -16.37 1.83 -7.75
C LYS A 2 -15.50 2.73 -6.91
N ILE A 3 -15.36 3.97 -7.32
CA ILE A 3 -14.57 5.01 -6.67
C ILE A 3 -15.39 6.29 -6.51
N ILE A 4 -14.93 7.19 -5.65
CA ILE A 4 -15.51 8.55 -5.57
C ILE A 4 -14.78 9.45 -6.58
N SER A 5 -15.53 9.98 -7.53
CA SER A 5 -15.15 11.13 -8.35
C SER A 5 -15.59 12.41 -7.64
N LEU A 6 -14.79 13.46 -7.76
CA LEU A 6 -15.12 14.78 -7.20
C LEU A 6 -16.34 15.41 -7.89
N ASP A 7 -16.52 15.12 -9.18
CA ASP A 7 -17.54 15.76 -10.01
C ASP A 7 -18.82 14.91 -10.12
N GLU A 8 -18.69 13.57 -10.13
CA GLU A 8 -19.78 12.65 -10.47
C GLU A 8 -20.20 11.74 -9.29
N GLY A 9 -19.56 11.87 -8.13
CA GLY A 9 -19.84 11.00 -6.99
C GLY A 9 -19.29 9.58 -7.17
N ILE A 10 -20.11 8.55 -6.94
CA ILE A 10 -19.67 7.15 -7.03
C ILE A 10 -19.74 6.65 -8.47
N VAL A 11 -18.59 6.43 -9.09
CA VAL A 11 -18.44 5.98 -10.49
C VAL A 11 -17.68 4.67 -10.60
N PRO A 12 -17.88 3.89 -11.68
CA PRO A 12 -17.03 2.74 -11.97
C PRO A 12 -15.58 3.19 -12.21
N PHE A 13 -14.63 2.49 -11.57
CA PHE A 13 -13.22 2.74 -11.81
C PHE A 13 -12.79 2.12 -13.14
N LYS A 14 -12.52 2.97 -14.12
CA LYS A 14 -11.87 2.59 -15.38
C LYS A 14 -10.42 2.98 -15.27
N MET A 15 -9.54 2.00 -15.36
CA MET A 15 -8.09 2.23 -15.34
C MET A 15 -7.62 2.79 -16.68
N TRP A 16 -6.59 3.60 -16.62
CA TRP A 16 -5.80 4.02 -17.77
C TRP A 16 -4.69 3.00 -18.02
N ASP A 17 -4.18 2.91 -19.23
CA ASP A 17 -3.16 1.92 -19.62
C ASP A 17 -1.96 1.89 -18.68
N PHE A 18 -1.46 3.06 -18.26
CA PHE A 18 -0.34 3.13 -17.31
C PHE A 18 -0.69 2.61 -15.89
N GLN A 19 -1.96 2.67 -15.50
CA GLN A 19 -2.41 2.12 -14.20
C GLN A 19 -2.51 0.60 -14.26
N GLU A 20 -2.91 0.04 -15.40
CA GLU A 20 -2.89 -1.40 -15.65
C GLU A 20 -1.46 -1.93 -15.61
N GLU A 21 -0.53 -1.29 -16.35
CA GLU A 21 0.90 -1.62 -16.32
C GLU A 21 1.49 -1.53 -14.91
N LEU A 22 1.07 -0.52 -14.11
CA LEU A 22 1.52 -0.36 -12.74
C LEU A 22 1.07 -1.54 -11.84
N ILE A 23 -0.17 -1.99 -12.00
CA ILE A 23 -0.72 -3.14 -11.26
C ILE A 23 0.01 -4.43 -11.64
N GLU A 24 0.28 -4.65 -12.93
CA GLU A 24 1.06 -5.78 -13.41
C GLU A 24 2.44 -5.81 -12.75
N LYS A 25 3.15 -4.67 -12.73
CA LYS A 25 4.45 -4.56 -12.05
C LYS A 25 4.37 -4.82 -10.55
N PHE A 26 3.32 -4.36 -9.87
CA PHE A 26 3.10 -4.68 -8.45
C PHE A 26 2.89 -6.18 -8.24
N HIS A 27 2.29 -6.84 -9.21
CA HIS A 27 2.06 -8.28 -9.13
C HIS A 27 3.34 -9.09 -9.39
N GLU A 28 4.14 -8.69 -10.37
CA GLU A 28 5.35 -9.40 -10.80
C GLU A 28 6.53 -9.20 -9.86
N HIS A 29 6.73 -7.97 -9.36
CA HIS A 29 7.93 -7.61 -8.62
C HIS A 29 7.67 -7.51 -7.11
N ARG A 30 8.70 -7.85 -6.32
CA ARG A 30 8.66 -7.74 -4.85
C ARG A 30 8.88 -6.30 -4.37
N PHE A 31 9.74 -5.56 -5.06
CA PHE A 31 10.09 -4.18 -4.72
C PHE A 31 9.67 -3.27 -5.85
N ASN A 32 8.77 -2.36 -5.54
CA ASN A 32 8.21 -1.44 -6.52
C ASN A 32 8.37 0.01 -6.03
N ILE A 33 8.91 0.86 -6.90
CA ILE A 33 8.95 2.30 -6.67
C ILE A 33 8.26 2.98 -7.85
N ALA A 34 7.10 3.57 -7.57
CA ALA A 34 6.34 4.32 -8.56
C ALA A 34 6.43 5.82 -8.30
N LYS A 35 7.06 6.54 -9.20
CA LYS A 35 7.17 7.99 -9.19
C LYS A 35 6.15 8.57 -10.17
N LEU A 36 5.04 9.06 -9.66
CA LEU A 36 3.91 9.51 -10.47
C LEU A 36 3.54 10.97 -10.15
N PRO A 37 3.05 11.75 -11.13
CA PRO A 37 2.54 13.09 -10.91
C PRO A 37 1.36 13.11 -9.93
N ARG A 38 1.02 14.30 -9.44
CA ARG A 38 -0.22 14.50 -8.67
C ARG A 38 -1.44 14.30 -9.57
N GLN A 39 -2.56 13.90 -8.97
CA GLN A 39 -3.87 13.74 -9.64
C GLN A 39 -3.93 12.68 -10.76
N THR A 40 -2.99 11.74 -10.78
CA THR A 40 -2.99 10.60 -11.72
C THR A 40 -3.75 9.38 -11.20
N GLY A 41 -4.52 9.51 -10.14
CA GLY A 41 -5.25 8.39 -9.56
C GLY A 41 -4.38 7.34 -8.85
N LYS A 42 -3.09 7.62 -8.61
CA LYS A 42 -2.13 6.69 -8.00
C LYS A 42 -2.65 6.00 -6.73
N SER A 43 -3.17 6.78 -5.78
CA SER A 43 -3.68 6.24 -4.51
C SER A 43 -4.90 5.34 -4.73
N THR A 44 -5.78 5.69 -5.66
CA THR A 44 -6.94 4.88 -6.03
C THR A 44 -6.53 3.55 -6.65
N THR A 45 -5.57 3.58 -7.58
CA THR A 45 -5.01 2.36 -8.20
C THR A 45 -4.38 1.44 -7.17
N CYS A 46 -3.55 2.00 -6.27
CA CYS A 46 -2.92 1.22 -5.20
C CYS A 46 -3.95 0.61 -4.24
N VAL A 47 -4.91 1.41 -3.77
CA VAL A 47 -5.99 0.93 -2.90
C VAL A 47 -6.79 -0.18 -3.56
N SER A 48 -7.09 -0.07 -4.86
CA SER A 48 -7.80 -1.11 -5.61
C SER A 48 -6.98 -2.40 -5.70
N TYR A 49 -5.66 -2.30 -5.91
CA TYR A 49 -4.76 -3.45 -5.91
C TYR A 49 -4.69 -4.12 -4.54
N LEU A 50 -4.54 -3.33 -3.46
CA LEU A 50 -4.48 -3.87 -2.09
C LEU A 50 -5.79 -4.57 -1.70
N LEU A 51 -6.93 -4.00 -2.05
CA LEU A 51 -8.23 -4.61 -1.83
C LEU A 51 -8.37 -5.93 -2.61
N HIS A 52 -8.01 -5.93 -3.90
CA HIS A 52 -8.00 -7.14 -4.71
C HIS A 52 -7.11 -8.21 -4.06
N TYR A 53 -5.90 -7.85 -3.65
CA TYR A 53 -4.97 -8.80 -3.04
C TYR A 53 -5.51 -9.40 -1.74
N ALA A 54 -6.16 -8.59 -0.89
CA ALA A 54 -6.76 -9.05 0.35
C ALA A 54 -7.98 -9.96 0.16
N LEU A 55 -8.75 -9.75 -0.92
CA LEU A 55 -9.95 -10.54 -1.22
C LEU A 55 -9.63 -11.92 -1.82
N PHE A 56 -8.56 -11.99 -2.63
CA PHE A 56 -8.23 -13.20 -3.39
C PHE A 56 -7.06 -14.02 -2.80
N ASN A 57 -6.52 -13.60 -1.66
CA ASN A 57 -5.50 -14.35 -0.92
C ASN A 57 -5.89 -14.45 0.55
N ASP A 58 -5.72 -15.62 1.12
CA ASP A 58 -6.05 -15.90 2.52
C ASP A 58 -4.88 -15.55 3.46
N ASN A 59 -5.22 -15.12 4.67
CA ASN A 59 -4.25 -14.88 5.76
C ASN A 59 -3.14 -13.88 5.40
N VAL A 60 -3.46 -12.84 4.61
CA VAL A 60 -2.47 -11.83 4.24
C VAL A 60 -2.55 -10.61 5.15
N ASN A 61 -1.38 -10.12 5.56
CA ASN A 61 -1.23 -8.91 6.33
C ASN A 61 -0.74 -7.78 5.43
N ILE A 62 -1.49 -6.70 5.34
CA ILE A 62 -1.20 -5.53 4.52
C ILE A 62 -1.01 -4.31 5.42
N GLY A 63 0.14 -3.66 5.32
CA GLY A 63 0.42 -2.40 6.00
C GLY A 63 0.28 -1.22 5.03
N ILE A 64 -0.63 -0.28 5.32
CA ILE A 64 -0.74 1.00 4.65
C ILE A 64 -0.03 2.05 5.50
N LEU A 65 1.10 2.54 5.03
CA LEU A 65 1.96 3.45 5.74
C LEU A 65 2.07 4.78 5.02
N ALA A 66 1.94 5.87 5.75
CA ALA A 66 2.11 7.22 5.22
C ALA A 66 2.87 8.10 6.22
N ASN A 67 3.38 9.24 5.77
CA ASN A 67 4.09 10.19 6.63
C ASN A 67 3.24 10.62 7.86
N LYS A 68 1.91 10.76 7.66
CA LYS A 68 0.95 11.07 8.73
C LYS A 68 -0.05 9.94 8.88
N LEU A 69 -0.39 9.61 10.13
CA LEU A 69 -1.42 8.59 10.44
C LEU A 69 -2.78 8.95 9.83
N SER A 70 -3.14 10.25 9.77
CA SER A 70 -4.38 10.70 9.12
C SER A 70 -4.43 10.29 7.65
N THR A 71 -3.33 10.48 6.90
CA THR A 71 -3.24 10.09 5.50
C THR A 71 -3.37 8.58 5.30
N ALA A 72 -2.72 7.79 6.16
CA ALA A 72 -2.86 6.33 6.12
C ALA A 72 -4.32 5.88 6.38
N ARG A 73 -4.98 6.53 7.36
CA ARG A 73 -6.40 6.28 7.65
C ARG A 73 -7.33 6.70 6.52
N ASP A 74 -7.03 7.79 5.83
CA ASP A 74 -7.80 8.22 4.65
C ASP A 74 -7.69 7.20 3.51
N LEU A 75 -6.52 6.62 3.30
CA LEU A 75 -6.32 5.54 2.33
C LEU A 75 -7.09 4.28 2.71
N LEU A 76 -7.05 3.89 3.98
CA LEU A 76 -7.85 2.78 4.49
C LEU A 76 -9.35 3.06 4.34
N GLY A 77 -9.81 4.28 4.62
CA GLY A 77 -11.21 4.67 4.42
C GLY A 77 -11.67 4.57 2.97
N ARG A 78 -10.80 4.92 2.01
CA ARG A 78 -11.07 4.71 0.58
C ARG A 78 -11.15 3.23 0.22
N LEU A 79 -10.30 2.39 0.82
CA LEU A 79 -10.34 0.94 0.64
C LEU A 79 -11.65 0.36 1.19
N GLN A 80 -12.05 0.78 2.40
CA GLN A 80 -13.29 0.39 3.03
C GLN A 80 -14.50 0.76 2.18
N LEU A 81 -14.54 1.99 1.66
CA LEU A 81 -15.60 2.41 0.75
C LEU A 81 -15.62 1.60 -0.54
N ALA A 82 -14.44 1.34 -1.14
CA ALA A 82 -14.37 0.50 -2.34
C ALA A 82 -14.87 -0.92 -2.08
N TYR A 83 -14.60 -1.47 -0.89
CA TYR A 83 -15.12 -2.75 -0.44
C TYR A 83 -16.66 -2.73 -0.30
N GLU A 84 -17.23 -1.71 0.33
CA GLU A 84 -18.69 -1.55 0.49
C GLU A 84 -19.44 -1.46 -0.85
N GLN A 85 -18.77 -0.99 -1.88
CA GLN A 85 -19.33 -0.87 -3.24
C GLN A 85 -19.14 -2.13 -4.10
N LEU A 86 -18.54 -3.20 -3.56
CA LEU A 86 -18.45 -4.49 -4.25
C LEU A 86 -19.83 -5.16 -4.31
N PRO A 87 -20.07 -5.99 -5.32
CA PRO A 87 -21.25 -6.88 -5.32
C PRO A 87 -21.22 -7.82 -4.11
N LEU A 88 -22.39 -8.12 -3.53
CA LEU A 88 -22.50 -8.95 -2.32
C LEU A 88 -21.81 -10.32 -2.46
N TRP A 89 -21.84 -10.91 -3.63
CA TRP A 89 -21.18 -12.19 -3.88
C TRP A 89 -19.64 -12.15 -3.83
N LEU A 90 -19.05 -10.95 -3.89
CA LEU A 90 -17.60 -10.73 -3.80
C LEU A 90 -17.19 -10.20 -2.42
N GLN A 91 -18.13 -9.72 -1.61
CA GLN A 91 -17.87 -9.27 -0.27
C GLN A 91 -17.65 -10.47 0.65
N GLN A 92 -16.50 -10.54 1.26
CA GLN A 92 -16.24 -11.50 2.33
C GLN A 92 -16.75 -10.93 3.65
N GLY A 93 -17.00 -11.77 4.66
CA GLY A 93 -17.36 -11.29 5.98
C GLY A 93 -16.26 -10.42 6.60
N ILE A 94 -16.67 -9.51 7.46
CA ILE A 94 -15.77 -8.59 8.17
C ILE A 94 -15.74 -8.96 9.66
N VAL A 95 -14.54 -9.19 10.19
CA VAL A 95 -14.31 -9.46 11.60
C VAL A 95 -14.01 -8.17 12.37
N VAL A 96 -13.19 -7.29 11.80
CA VAL A 96 -12.84 -6.00 12.39
C VAL A 96 -13.01 -4.90 11.34
N TYR A 97 -13.70 -3.83 11.75
CA TYR A 97 -13.92 -2.66 10.90
C TYR A 97 -13.81 -1.38 11.71
N ASN A 98 -12.68 -0.71 11.60
CA ASN A 98 -12.46 0.55 12.29
C ASN A 98 -11.57 1.51 11.47
N LYS A 99 -11.35 2.73 11.98
CA LYS A 99 -10.55 3.76 11.29
C LYS A 99 -9.06 3.42 11.13
N GLY A 100 -8.56 2.43 11.83
CA GLY A 100 -7.14 2.07 11.82
C GLY A 100 -6.86 0.69 11.24
N SER A 101 -7.88 -0.18 11.17
CA SER A 101 -7.72 -1.55 10.69
C SER A 101 -9.01 -2.13 10.12
N MET A 102 -8.84 -3.08 9.22
CA MET A 102 -9.89 -3.91 8.66
C MET A 102 -9.42 -5.36 8.64
N GLU A 103 -10.24 -6.29 9.10
CA GLU A 103 -9.96 -7.72 9.11
C GLU A 103 -11.12 -8.45 8.44
N LEU A 104 -10.80 -9.31 7.48
CA LEU A 104 -11.76 -10.12 6.73
C LEU A 104 -11.84 -11.53 7.29
N GLU A 105 -12.94 -12.24 7.05
CA GLU A 105 -13.14 -13.64 7.49
C GLU A 105 -12.12 -14.61 6.89
N ASN A 106 -11.53 -14.31 5.73
CA ASN A 106 -10.43 -15.11 5.17
C ASN A 106 -9.10 -14.96 5.94
N GLY A 107 -9.11 -14.27 7.10
CA GLY A 107 -7.94 -14.02 7.92
C GLY A 107 -7.04 -12.88 7.43
N SER A 108 -7.39 -12.20 6.34
CA SER A 108 -6.61 -11.09 5.81
C SER A 108 -6.82 -9.82 6.64
N LYS A 109 -5.72 -9.13 6.97
CA LYS A 109 -5.71 -7.93 7.82
C LYS A 109 -5.07 -6.77 7.09
N ILE A 110 -5.69 -5.61 7.17
CA ILE A 110 -5.21 -4.36 6.60
C ILE A 110 -5.09 -3.36 7.74
N LEU A 111 -3.89 -2.82 7.93
CA LEU A 111 -3.55 -1.89 8.99
C LEU A 111 -3.08 -0.56 8.43
N ALA A 112 -3.61 0.54 8.94
CA ALA A 112 -3.13 1.89 8.64
C ALA A 112 -2.26 2.43 9.77
N ALA A 113 -1.01 2.80 9.46
CA ALA A 113 -0.08 3.34 10.43
C ALA A 113 0.77 4.49 9.85
N SER A 114 1.44 5.25 10.72
CA SER A 114 2.44 6.22 10.29
C SER A 114 3.76 5.51 9.98
N THR A 115 4.59 6.13 9.12
CA THR A 115 5.96 5.67 8.81
C THR A 115 6.90 5.91 10.00
N SER A 116 6.63 5.28 11.13
CA SER A 116 7.51 5.29 12.29
C SER A 116 8.09 3.90 12.52
N ALA A 117 9.36 3.84 12.94
CA ALA A 117 10.03 2.57 13.19
C ALA A 117 9.30 1.68 14.23
N SER A 118 8.50 2.29 15.12
CA SER A 118 7.72 1.58 16.12
C SER A 118 6.41 0.97 15.59
N ALA A 119 5.84 1.55 14.53
CA ALA A 119 4.53 1.13 14.02
C ALA A 119 4.55 -0.25 13.32
N VAL A 120 5.71 -0.69 12.89
CA VAL A 120 5.90 -1.90 12.08
C VAL A 120 6.66 -2.99 12.83
N ARG A 121 7.28 -2.66 13.99
CA ARG A 121 8.03 -3.62 14.79
C ARG A 121 7.12 -4.71 15.35
N GLY A 122 7.55 -5.94 15.18
CA GLY A 122 6.83 -7.12 15.70
C GLY A 122 5.66 -7.59 14.86
N MET A 123 5.42 -6.97 13.70
CA MET A 123 4.39 -7.40 12.75
C MET A 123 5.04 -8.02 11.51
N SER A 124 4.46 -9.11 11.02
CA SER A 124 4.82 -9.70 9.74
C SER A 124 3.83 -9.23 8.69
N PHE A 125 4.32 -8.69 7.57
CA PHE A 125 3.50 -8.21 6.46
C PHE A 125 3.79 -9.00 5.19
N ASN A 126 2.73 -9.26 4.42
CA ASN A 126 2.84 -9.77 3.06
C ASN A 126 2.99 -8.63 2.04
N ILE A 127 2.33 -7.49 2.31
CA ILE A 127 2.51 -6.26 1.53
C ILE A 127 2.70 -5.08 2.48
N ILE A 128 3.72 -4.26 2.18
CA ILE A 128 3.93 -2.95 2.80
C ILE A 128 3.74 -1.91 1.70
N PHE A 129 2.71 -1.11 1.84
CA PHE A 129 2.42 0.01 0.95
C PHE A 129 2.83 1.32 1.63
N LEU A 130 3.70 2.08 0.98
CA LEU A 130 4.26 3.34 1.44
C LEU A 130 3.78 4.47 0.52
N ASP A 131 2.88 5.31 1.03
CA ASP A 131 2.39 6.47 0.29
C ASP A 131 3.17 7.73 0.66
N GLU A 132 3.48 8.53 -0.36
CA GLU A 132 4.20 9.81 -0.27
C GLU A 132 5.51 9.71 0.53
N PHE A 133 6.22 8.58 0.38
CA PHE A 133 7.43 8.28 1.15
C PHE A 133 8.58 9.26 0.89
N ALA A 134 8.62 9.93 -0.27
CA ALA A 134 9.61 10.96 -0.59
C ALA A 134 9.54 12.18 0.35
N PHE A 135 8.45 12.37 1.08
CA PHE A 135 8.28 13.44 2.07
C PHE A 135 8.64 13.03 3.51
N VAL A 136 9.04 11.78 3.71
CA VAL A 136 9.51 11.30 5.02
C VAL A 136 10.94 11.81 5.25
N PRO A 137 11.24 12.43 6.41
CA PRO A 137 12.60 12.87 6.73
C PRO A 137 13.61 11.72 6.65
N ASN A 138 14.81 11.98 6.13
CA ASN A 138 15.81 10.95 5.85
C ASN A 138 16.14 10.09 7.08
N HIS A 139 16.31 10.68 8.26
CA HIS A 139 16.61 9.95 9.50
C HIS A 139 15.48 8.98 9.91
N ILE A 140 14.21 9.32 9.61
CA ILE A 140 13.06 8.44 9.85
C ILE A 140 13.03 7.34 8.80
N ALA A 141 13.30 7.67 7.54
CA ALA A 141 13.35 6.71 6.46
C ALA A 141 14.44 5.64 6.69
N GLU A 142 15.65 6.05 7.10
CA GLU A 142 16.75 5.12 7.44
C GLU A 142 16.39 4.22 8.63
N ALA A 143 15.86 4.79 9.70
CA ALA A 143 15.41 4.01 10.86
C ALA A 143 14.27 3.05 10.52
N PHE A 144 13.36 3.47 9.65
CA PHE A 144 12.28 2.63 9.14
C PHE A 144 12.84 1.45 8.35
N PHE A 145 13.69 1.69 7.34
CA PHE A 145 14.28 0.61 6.55
C PHE A 145 15.09 -0.37 7.41
N SER A 146 15.91 0.12 8.32
CA SER A 146 16.69 -0.74 9.23
C SER A 146 15.81 -1.65 10.08
N SER A 147 14.60 -1.20 10.46
CA SER A 147 13.68 -2.00 11.29
C SER A 147 12.76 -2.91 10.47
N VAL A 148 12.42 -2.53 9.25
CA VAL A 148 11.46 -3.25 8.39
C VAL A 148 12.17 -4.23 7.46
N TYR A 149 13.38 -3.91 7.03
CA TYR A 149 14.15 -4.74 6.09
C TYR A 149 14.30 -6.20 6.54
N PRO A 150 14.65 -6.52 7.81
CA PRO A 150 14.71 -7.90 8.26
C PRO A 150 13.36 -8.64 8.14
N THR A 151 12.26 -7.93 8.37
CA THR A 151 10.91 -8.49 8.26
C THR A 151 10.53 -8.77 6.81
N ILE A 152 10.97 -7.91 5.88
CA ILE A 152 10.74 -8.08 4.45
C ILE A 152 11.58 -9.24 3.89
N THR A 153 12.82 -9.37 4.33
CA THR A 153 13.74 -10.38 3.83
C THR A 153 13.45 -11.80 4.37
N SER A 154 12.83 -11.91 5.54
CA SER A 154 12.42 -13.20 6.10
C SER A 154 11.31 -13.88 5.29
N GLY A 155 10.47 -13.10 4.59
CA GLY A 155 9.41 -13.62 3.74
C GLY A 155 9.82 -13.68 2.25
N LYS A 156 9.71 -14.85 1.63
CA LYS A 156 10.01 -15.00 0.19
C LYS A 156 9.03 -14.26 -0.73
N THR A 157 7.82 -13.99 -0.26
CA THR A 157 6.71 -13.40 -1.03
C THR A 157 6.34 -11.98 -0.59
N THR A 158 7.01 -11.44 0.43
CA THR A 158 6.72 -10.09 0.93
C THR A 158 7.00 -9.05 -0.15
N LYS A 159 6.03 -8.16 -0.38
CA LYS A 159 6.11 -7.08 -1.36
C LYS A 159 6.22 -5.72 -0.67
N VAL A 160 7.03 -4.85 -1.23
CA VAL A 160 7.11 -3.43 -0.84
C VAL A 160 6.73 -2.58 -2.05
N ILE A 161 5.72 -1.77 -1.85
CA ILE A 161 5.19 -0.87 -2.89
C ILE A 161 5.34 0.55 -2.37
N MET A 162 6.23 1.32 -2.98
CA MET A 162 6.39 2.74 -2.71
C MET A 162 5.78 3.56 -3.82
N VAL A 163 4.94 4.49 -3.45
CA VAL A 163 4.37 5.45 -4.40
C VAL A 163 4.58 6.86 -3.87
N SER A 164 5.12 7.73 -4.71
CA SER A 164 5.32 9.12 -4.31
C SER A 164 5.26 10.07 -5.51
N THR A 165 4.95 11.32 -5.22
CA THR A 165 5.21 12.41 -6.17
C THR A 165 6.70 12.77 -6.17
N PRO A 166 7.24 13.25 -7.31
CA PRO A 166 8.61 13.74 -7.37
C PRO A 166 8.89 14.83 -6.32
N CYS A 167 9.82 14.59 -5.42
CA CYS A 167 10.26 15.57 -4.42
C CYS A 167 11.78 15.45 -4.27
N GLY A 168 12.53 16.12 -5.16
CA GLY A 168 14.00 16.12 -5.10
C GLY A 168 14.66 14.73 -5.17
N MET A 169 15.96 14.67 -4.88
CA MET A 169 16.69 13.40 -4.66
C MET A 169 16.65 13.06 -3.19
N THR A 170 15.80 12.12 -2.79
CA THR A 170 15.72 11.64 -1.41
C THR A 170 16.50 10.34 -1.23
N VAL A 171 17.04 10.13 -0.03
CA VAL A 171 17.83 8.95 0.37
C VAL A 171 17.05 7.64 0.18
N SER A 172 15.73 7.68 0.28
CA SER A 172 14.84 6.52 0.04
C SER A 172 15.03 5.87 -1.34
N TYR A 173 15.31 6.69 -2.35
CA TYR A 173 15.51 6.16 -3.72
C TYR A 173 16.86 5.45 -3.87
N THR A 174 17.90 5.97 -3.20
CA THR A 174 19.25 5.39 -3.27
C THR A 174 19.36 4.10 -2.47
N HIS A 175 18.70 3.99 -1.32
CA HIS A 175 18.74 2.76 -0.51
C HIS A 175 18.08 1.57 -1.19
N LEU A 176 16.90 1.72 -1.77
CA LEU A 176 16.24 0.61 -2.45
C LEU A 176 16.99 0.18 -3.73
N ARG A 177 17.49 1.13 -4.49
CA ARG A 177 18.27 0.82 -5.69
C ARG A 177 19.60 0.11 -5.37
N ALA A 178 20.23 0.44 -4.24
CA ALA A 178 21.43 -0.26 -3.79
C ALA A 178 21.15 -1.72 -3.42
N HIS A 179 19.94 -2.05 -2.96
CA HIS A 179 19.55 -3.41 -2.61
C HIS A 179 19.09 -4.25 -3.81
N GLU A 180 18.62 -3.63 -4.89
CA GLU A 180 18.31 -4.34 -6.15
C GLU A 180 19.56 -4.74 -6.93
N THR A 181 20.71 -4.11 -6.67
CA THR A 181 21.97 -4.34 -7.40
C THR A 181 22.95 -5.28 -6.69
N CYS A 182 22.63 -5.81 -5.52
CA CYS A 182 23.44 -6.86 -4.88
C CYS A 182 22.93 -8.24 -5.30
N PRO A 183 23.61 -8.92 -6.27
CA PRO A 183 23.37 -10.34 -6.50
C PRO A 183 23.93 -11.11 -5.30
N TYR A 184 23.12 -11.97 -4.69
CA TYR A 184 23.57 -13.05 -3.83
C TYR A 184 24.11 -14.18 -4.66
#